data_5ac84888f58c46bf75a1df627ef4546e
#
_entry.id   5ac84888f58c46bf75a1df627ef4546e
#
_cell.length_a   1.000
_cell.length_b   1.000
_cell.length_c   1.000
_cell.angle_alpha   90.00
_cell.angle_beta   90.00
_cell.angle_gamma   90.00
#
_symmetry.space_group_name_H-M   'P 1'
#
loop_
_entity.id
_entity.type
_entity.pdbx_description
1 polymer ?
#
loop_
_entity_poly.entity_id
_entity_poly.type
_entity_poly.pdbx_seq_one_letter_code
_entity_poly.pdbx_strand_id
1 'polypeptide(L)'
;KLLYFFIGIVGIGFILGMTLFLIYAPKIPRLPDELKQLASSPPTEVFARDGELLATLGGRSYVSIERISPFFQQALIAAEDKRFFDHSGVDLIATARSLWTNLIRGSGPGASSITQQLTKNMFFSFRRSWERKLLEALASFAIEDRFTKDQILEAYSNLVYFGRYAYGI
;
A
#
# COMPACT_ATOMS: atom_id res chain seq x y z
N LYS A 1 -22.57 -27.91 22.98
CA LYS A 1 -21.71 -27.03 23.82
C LYS A 1 -20.55 -26.48 23.02
N LEU A 2 -19.79 -27.29 22.26
CA LEU A 2 -18.65 -26.84 21.44
C LEU A 2 -19.07 -25.82 20.36
N LEU A 3 -20.23 -26.04 19.74
CA LEU A 3 -20.79 -25.12 18.73
C LEU A 3 -21.10 -23.74 19.31
N TYR A 4 -21.72 -23.67 20.48
CA TYR A 4 -22.01 -22.40 21.15
C TYR A 4 -20.77 -21.67 21.59
N PHE A 5 -19.73 -22.37 22.02
CA PHE A 5 -18.42 -21.80 22.32
C PHE A 5 -17.75 -21.20 21.09
N PHE A 6 -17.79 -21.93 19.98
CA PHE A 6 -17.27 -21.44 18.70
C PHE A 6 -18.01 -20.21 18.20
N ILE A 7 -19.37 -20.22 18.24
CA ILE A 7 -20.21 -19.07 17.87
C ILE A 7 -19.89 -17.87 18.77
N GLY A 8 -19.67 -18.08 20.06
CA GLY A 8 -19.29 -17.03 21.01
C GLY A 8 -17.96 -16.38 20.64
N ILE A 9 -16.93 -17.16 20.31
CA ILE A 9 -15.62 -16.64 19.88
C ILE A 9 -15.75 -15.84 18.59
N VAL A 10 -16.47 -16.35 17.60
CA VAL A 10 -16.71 -15.65 16.33
C VAL A 10 -17.47 -14.34 16.55
N GLY A 11 -18.50 -14.37 17.42
CA GLY A 11 -19.28 -13.18 17.78
C GLY A 11 -18.44 -12.11 18.47
N ILE A 12 -17.60 -12.50 19.43
CA ILE A 12 -16.66 -11.57 20.10
C ILE A 12 -15.66 -10.98 19.09
N GLY A 13 -15.09 -11.82 18.22
CA GLY A 13 -14.17 -11.38 17.17
C GLY A 13 -14.82 -10.38 16.20
N PHE A 14 -16.08 -10.63 15.83
CA PHE A 14 -16.83 -9.71 14.97
C PHE A 14 -17.12 -8.36 15.66
N ILE A 15 -17.56 -8.38 16.92
CA ILE A 15 -17.81 -7.15 17.70
C ILE A 15 -16.52 -6.34 17.84
N LEU A 16 -15.41 -6.99 18.18
CA LEU A 16 -14.10 -6.34 18.30
C LEU A 16 -13.66 -5.72 16.96
N GLY A 17 -13.78 -6.47 15.87
CA GLY A 17 -13.46 -6.01 14.53
C GLY A 17 -14.31 -4.81 14.11
N MET A 18 -15.62 -4.86 14.35
CA MET A 18 -16.55 -3.77 14.08
C MET A 18 -16.23 -2.54 14.92
N THR A 19 -15.92 -2.71 16.21
CA THR A 19 -15.52 -1.61 17.09
C THR A 19 -14.24 -0.94 16.61
N LEU A 20 -13.22 -1.71 16.27
CA LEU A 20 -11.99 -1.19 15.70
C LEU A 20 -12.25 -0.45 14.38
N PHE A 21 -13.08 -1.01 13.50
CA PHE A 21 -13.45 -0.36 12.25
C PHE A 21 -14.12 0.99 12.50
N LEU A 22 -15.12 1.08 13.38
CA LEU A 22 -15.82 2.32 13.70
C LEU A 22 -14.91 3.40 14.29
N ILE A 23 -13.90 3.00 15.11
CA ILE A 23 -12.94 3.93 15.71
C ILE A 23 -11.93 4.44 14.68
N TYR A 24 -11.48 3.58 13.77
CA TYR A 24 -10.37 3.90 12.86
C TYR A 24 -10.80 4.31 11.45
N ALA A 25 -12.00 3.92 10.99
CA ALA A 25 -12.50 4.33 9.68
C ALA A 25 -12.51 5.86 9.45
N PRO A 26 -12.91 6.70 10.44
CA PRO A 26 -12.83 8.15 10.28
C PRO A 26 -11.41 8.71 10.18
N LYS A 27 -10.39 7.94 10.58
CA LYS A 27 -8.97 8.32 10.51
C LYS A 27 -8.32 7.94 9.18
N ILE A 28 -9.03 7.23 8.30
CA ILE A 28 -8.53 6.90 6.97
C ILE A 28 -8.36 8.21 6.18
N PRO A 29 -7.19 8.45 5.58
CA PRO A 29 -6.98 9.62 4.75
C PRO A 29 -7.98 9.67 3.60
N ARG A 30 -8.35 10.87 3.19
CA ARG A 30 -9.18 11.04 1.99
C ARG A 30 -8.41 10.51 0.78
N LEU A 31 -9.02 9.58 0.07
CA LEU A 31 -8.43 9.05 -1.16
C LEU A 31 -8.52 10.12 -2.27
N PRO A 32 -7.49 10.26 -3.10
CA PRO A 32 -7.54 11.15 -4.26
C PRO A 32 -8.53 10.61 -5.28
N ASP A 33 -8.93 11.46 -6.20
CA ASP A 33 -9.79 11.04 -7.31
C ASP A 33 -9.03 10.14 -8.30
N GLU A 34 -7.73 10.37 -8.45
CA GLU A 34 -6.82 9.56 -9.25
C GLU A 34 -5.52 9.29 -8.47
N LEU A 35 -5.07 8.04 -8.44
CA LEU A 35 -3.79 7.66 -7.81
C LEU A 35 -2.58 8.35 -8.47
N LYS A 36 -2.68 8.64 -9.76
CA LYS A 36 -1.68 9.36 -10.53
C LYS A 36 -1.29 10.70 -9.92
N GLN A 37 -2.23 11.43 -9.31
CA GLN A 37 -1.98 12.74 -8.70
C GLN A 37 -0.93 12.67 -7.57
N LEU A 38 -0.87 11.56 -6.85
CA LEU A 38 0.08 11.37 -5.76
C LEU A 38 1.43 10.79 -6.21
N ALA A 39 1.43 10.06 -7.32
CA ALA A 39 2.63 9.47 -7.88
C ALA A 39 3.39 10.43 -8.82
N SER A 40 2.72 11.46 -9.34
CA SER A 40 3.35 12.53 -10.11
C SER A 40 3.73 13.69 -9.19
N SER A 41 4.97 14.13 -9.27
CA SER A 41 5.44 15.33 -8.56
C SER A 41 5.99 16.31 -9.61
N PRO A 42 5.44 17.52 -9.70
CA PRO A 42 5.99 18.50 -10.61
C PRO A 42 7.44 18.80 -10.22
N PRO A 43 8.29 19.10 -11.18
CA PRO A 43 9.65 19.52 -10.87
C PRO A 43 9.66 20.86 -10.11
N THR A 44 10.65 21.04 -9.25
CA THR A 44 10.94 22.34 -8.65
C THR A 44 11.77 23.16 -9.61
N GLU A 45 11.21 24.25 -10.08
CA GLU A 45 11.93 25.18 -10.96
C GLU A 45 12.62 26.25 -10.12
N VAL A 46 13.89 26.46 -10.38
CA VAL A 46 14.72 27.48 -9.72
C VAL A 46 14.98 28.60 -10.72
N PHE A 47 14.52 29.78 -10.39
CA PHE A 47 14.69 30.99 -11.25
C PHE A 47 15.74 31.95 -10.69
N ALA A 48 16.45 32.60 -11.55
CA ALA A 48 17.27 33.76 -11.22
C ALA A 48 16.38 34.98 -10.87
N ARG A 49 17.00 36.04 -10.35
CA ARG A 49 16.26 37.25 -9.94
C ARG A 49 15.58 37.97 -11.11
N ASP A 50 16.10 37.80 -12.31
CA ASP A 50 15.58 38.35 -13.56
C ASP A 50 14.52 37.48 -14.23
N GLY A 51 14.18 36.32 -13.62
CA GLY A 51 13.20 35.39 -14.15
C GLY A 51 13.77 34.31 -15.08
N GLU A 52 15.08 34.26 -15.29
CA GLU A 52 15.69 33.18 -16.07
C GLU A 52 15.64 31.85 -15.30
N LEU A 53 15.25 30.75 -15.96
CA LEU A 53 15.24 29.41 -15.38
C LEU A 53 16.68 28.89 -15.22
N LEU A 54 17.15 28.79 -13.98
CA LEU A 54 18.51 28.33 -13.67
C LEU A 54 18.61 26.81 -13.59
N ALA A 55 17.59 26.15 -13.03
CA ALA A 55 17.61 24.72 -12.88
C ALA A 55 16.19 24.17 -12.70
N THR A 56 16.02 22.92 -13.11
CA THR A 56 14.83 22.11 -12.80
C THR A 56 15.27 20.96 -11.93
N LEU A 57 14.78 20.91 -10.68
CA LEU A 57 15.16 19.92 -9.69
C LEU A 57 14.02 18.95 -9.43
N GLY A 58 14.33 17.67 -9.39
CA GLY A 58 13.32 16.63 -9.14
C GLY A 58 12.34 16.53 -10.31
N GLY A 59 11.08 16.25 -9.97
CA GLY A 59 10.05 15.90 -10.94
C GLY A 59 10.02 14.40 -11.17
N ARG A 60 8.81 13.83 -11.18
CA ARG A 60 8.60 12.42 -11.53
C ARG A 60 7.70 12.37 -12.75
N SER A 61 8.24 11.79 -13.81
CA SER A 61 7.45 11.48 -15.00
C SER A 61 6.61 10.24 -14.70
N TYR A 62 5.29 10.37 -14.72
CA TYR A 62 4.38 9.26 -14.53
C TYR A 62 4.35 8.38 -15.78
N VAL A 63 4.54 7.08 -15.60
CA VAL A 63 4.52 6.09 -16.68
C VAL A 63 3.26 5.25 -16.55
N SER A 64 2.44 5.23 -17.61
CA SER A 64 1.22 4.40 -17.63
C SER A 64 1.56 2.91 -17.71
N ILE A 65 0.65 2.05 -17.22
CA ILE A 65 0.86 0.61 -17.08
C ILE A 65 1.20 -0.05 -18.42
N GLU A 66 0.63 0.44 -19.53
CA GLU A 66 0.88 -0.09 -20.88
C GLU A 66 2.32 0.15 -21.35
N ARG A 67 3.00 1.16 -20.78
CA ARG A 67 4.39 1.49 -21.08
C ARG A 67 5.37 0.80 -20.14
N ILE A 68 4.88 0.20 -19.07
CA ILE A 68 5.69 -0.59 -18.13
C ILE A 68 5.84 -2.01 -18.69
N SER A 69 7.08 -2.48 -18.83
CA SER A 69 7.34 -3.82 -19.35
C SER A 69 6.54 -4.89 -18.58
N PRO A 70 5.82 -5.82 -19.26
CA PRO A 70 5.12 -6.90 -18.61
C PRO A 70 6.03 -7.80 -17.75
N PHE A 71 7.29 -7.97 -18.15
CA PHE A 71 8.27 -8.70 -17.35
C PHE A 71 8.59 -8.01 -16.02
N PHE A 72 8.66 -6.67 -16.03
CA PHE A 72 8.85 -5.90 -14.80
C PHE A 72 7.62 -6.02 -13.89
N GLN A 73 6.41 -5.90 -14.42
CA GLN A 73 5.17 -6.06 -13.66
C GLN A 73 5.11 -7.44 -12.99
N GLN A 74 5.41 -8.50 -13.73
CA GLN A 74 5.43 -9.87 -13.22
C GLN A 74 6.52 -10.07 -12.15
N ALA A 75 7.72 -9.54 -12.37
CA ALA A 75 8.81 -9.62 -11.40
C ALA A 75 8.46 -8.89 -10.10
N LEU A 76 7.84 -7.71 -10.20
CA LEU A 76 7.38 -6.92 -9.06
C LEU A 76 6.33 -7.69 -8.23
N ILE A 77 5.31 -8.23 -8.88
CA ILE A 77 4.28 -9.05 -8.26
C ILE A 77 4.89 -10.31 -7.61
N ALA A 78 5.78 -10.99 -8.31
CA ALA A 78 6.43 -12.20 -7.79
C ALA A 78 7.32 -11.93 -6.58
N ALA A 79 7.94 -10.75 -6.51
CA ALA A 79 8.81 -10.36 -5.42
C ALA A 79 8.03 -9.86 -4.18
N GLU A 80 7.03 -9.01 -4.41
CA GLU A 80 6.37 -8.26 -3.34
C GLU A 80 5.04 -8.88 -2.90
N ASP A 81 4.25 -9.42 -3.84
CA ASP A 81 2.89 -9.88 -3.56
C ASP A 81 2.42 -10.91 -4.59
N LYS A 82 2.84 -12.16 -4.43
CA LYS A 82 2.55 -13.26 -5.38
C LYS A 82 1.07 -13.50 -5.65
N ARG A 83 0.21 -13.05 -4.74
CA ARG A 83 -1.23 -13.24 -4.81
C ARG A 83 -1.98 -11.93 -5.00
N PHE A 84 -1.30 -10.92 -5.55
CA PHE A 84 -1.84 -9.57 -5.72
C PHE A 84 -3.24 -9.54 -6.34
N PHE A 85 -3.50 -10.37 -7.34
CA PHE A 85 -4.80 -10.44 -8.01
C PHE A 85 -5.86 -11.27 -7.27
N ASP A 86 -5.49 -12.01 -6.20
CA ASP A 86 -6.36 -12.96 -5.50
C ASP A 86 -6.99 -12.39 -4.23
N HIS A 87 -6.61 -11.18 -3.82
CA HIS A 87 -7.10 -10.56 -2.59
C HIS A 87 -7.51 -9.10 -2.81
N SER A 88 -8.27 -8.52 -1.88
CA SER A 88 -8.76 -7.14 -1.91
C SER A 88 -8.01 -6.27 -0.89
N GLY A 89 -6.75 -5.94 -1.16
CA GLY A 89 -5.94 -5.02 -0.37
C GLY A 89 -5.02 -5.68 0.66
N VAL A 90 -5.45 -6.74 1.32
CA VAL A 90 -4.66 -7.48 2.31
C VAL A 90 -4.67 -8.96 2.00
N ASP A 91 -3.49 -9.56 1.82
CA ASP A 91 -3.37 -11.02 1.74
C ASP A 91 -3.44 -11.66 3.14
N LEU A 92 -4.64 -12.09 3.52
CA LEU A 92 -4.88 -12.72 4.83
C LEU A 92 -4.12 -14.05 4.97
N ILE A 93 -3.94 -14.80 3.86
CA ILE A 93 -3.23 -16.09 3.90
C ILE A 93 -1.73 -15.85 4.08
N ALA A 94 -1.13 -14.91 3.34
CA ALA A 94 0.26 -14.54 3.53
C ALA A 94 0.49 -13.95 4.94
N THR A 95 -0.43 -13.12 5.43
CA THR A 95 -0.38 -12.55 6.78
C THR A 95 -0.42 -13.65 7.85
N ALA A 96 -1.35 -14.59 7.76
CA ALA A 96 -1.45 -15.71 8.70
C ALA A 96 -0.19 -16.60 8.66
N ARG A 97 0.31 -16.89 7.47
CA ARG A 97 1.56 -17.65 7.29
C ARG A 97 2.76 -16.94 7.90
N SER A 98 2.89 -15.64 7.70
CA SER A 98 3.96 -14.83 8.26
C SER A 98 3.90 -14.79 9.78
N LEU A 99 2.72 -14.58 10.36
CA LEU A 99 2.50 -14.61 11.82
C LEU A 99 2.90 -15.98 12.41
N TRP A 100 2.48 -17.07 11.79
CA TRP A 100 2.84 -18.42 12.19
C TRP A 100 4.35 -18.65 12.14
N THR A 101 4.99 -18.25 11.04
CA THR A 101 6.43 -18.39 10.86
C THR A 101 7.22 -17.55 11.89
N ASN A 102 6.77 -16.33 12.16
CA ASN A 102 7.36 -15.46 13.16
C ASN A 102 7.25 -16.03 14.57
N LEU A 103 6.09 -16.66 14.90
CA LEU A 103 5.88 -17.27 16.20
C LEU A 103 6.80 -18.48 16.43
N ILE A 104 7.03 -19.29 15.38
CA ILE A 104 7.84 -20.52 15.52
C ILE A 104 9.34 -20.24 15.36
N ARG A 105 9.74 -19.36 14.43
CA ARG A 105 11.13 -19.16 14.03
C ARG A 105 11.73 -17.82 14.49
N GLY A 106 10.92 -16.95 15.12
CA GLY A 106 11.35 -15.62 15.56
C GLY A 106 11.56 -14.61 14.42
N SER A 107 11.58 -15.06 13.17
CA SER A 107 11.69 -14.21 11.97
C SER A 107 11.01 -14.88 10.79
N GLY A 108 10.23 -14.11 10.03
CA GLY A 108 9.51 -14.58 8.85
C GLY A 108 9.51 -13.54 7.74
N PRO A 109 9.14 -13.95 6.51
CA PRO A 109 9.03 -13.04 5.38
C PRO A 109 8.00 -11.95 5.66
N GLY A 110 8.16 -10.80 5.04
CA GLY A 110 7.15 -9.73 5.04
C GLY A 110 5.84 -10.25 4.42
N ALA A 111 4.72 -9.81 4.95
CA ALA A 111 3.38 -10.18 4.48
C ALA A 111 2.54 -8.96 4.06
N SER A 112 3.17 -7.82 3.85
CA SER A 112 2.47 -6.62 3.39
C SER A 112 2.25 -6.71 1.88
N SER A 113 0.99 -6.55 1.45
CA SER A 113 0.63 -6.51 0.04
C SER A 113 1.18 -5.26 -0.67
N ILE A 114 1.18 -5.27 -2.01
CA ILE A 114 1.50 -4.10 -2.84
C ILE A 114 0.59 -2.93 -2.46
N THR A 115 -0.71 -3.15 -2.27
CA THR A 115 -1.67 -2.11 -1.88
C THR A 115 -1.37 -1.53 -0.49
N GLN A 116 -0.98 -2.37 0.48
CA GLN A 116 -0.54 -1.89 1.80
C GLN A 116 0.76 -1.07 1.74
N GLN A 117 1.69 -1.45 0.88
CA GLN A 117 2.91 -0.69 0.69
C GLN A 117 2.62 0.65 -0.01
N LEU A 118 1.71 0.66 -1.00
CA LEU A 118 1.25 1.87 -1.66
C LEU A 118 0.63 2.83 -0.65
N THR A 119 -0.36 2.38 0.14
CA THR A 119 -1.01 3.21 1.18
C THR A 119 -0.02 3.76 2.19
N LYS A 120 0.94 2.94 2.63
CA LYS A 120 2.00 3.38 3.53
C LYS A 120 2.80 4.54 2.93
N ASN A 121 3.22 4.41 1.68
CA ASN A 121 4.05 5.42 1.01
C ASN A 121 3.28 6.71 0.69
N MET A 122 1.96 6.61 0.47
CA MET A 122 1.11 7.74 0.14
C MET A 122 0.68 8.56 1.35
N PHE A 123 0.32 7.89 2.46
CA PHE A 123 -0.44 8.54 3.53
C PHE A 123 0.22 8.47 4.90
N PHE A 124 1.19 7.58 5.12
CA PHE A 124 1.69 7.34 6.46
C PHE A 124 3.18 7.63 6.61
N SER A 125 3.56 8.10 7.80
CA SER A 125 4.96 8.31 8.16
C SER A 125 5.68 6.98 8.40
N PHE A 126 7.03 7.00 8.35
CA PHE A 126 7.86 5.81 8.56
C PHE A 126 7.88 5.29 10.01
N ARG A 127 7.27 5.98 10.99
CA ARG A 127 7.18 5.50 12.36
C ARG A 127 6.38 4.21 12.43
N ARG A 128 6.99 3.14 12.95
CA ARG A 128 6.32 1.85 13.11
C ARG A 128 5.39 1.90 14.32
N SER A 129 4.09 1.66 14.12
CA SER A 129 3.10 1.50 15.18
C SER A 129 2.02 0.51 14.74
N TRP A 130 1.38 -0.13 15.70
CA TRP A 130 0.23 -1.01 15.43
C TRP A 130 -0.95 -0.23 14.84
N GLU A 131 -1.18 0.97 15.35
CA GLU A 131 -2.23 1.86 14.83
C GLU A 131 -2.03 2.16 13.34
N ARG A 132 -0.81 2.54 12.94
CA ARG A 132 -0.49 2.75 11.54
C ARG A 132 -0.74 1.50 10.71
N LYS A 133 -0.35 0.29 11.20
CA LYS A 133 -0.53 -0.96 10.44
C LYS A 133 -2.01 -1.29 10.24
N LEU A 134 -2.85 -0.99 11.22
CA LEU A 134 -4.30 -1.12 11.10
C LEU A 134 -4.86 -0.13 10.07
N LEU A 135 -4.44 1.14 10.14
CA LEU A 135 -4.86 2.17 9.17
C LEU A 135 -4.39 1.84 7.74
N GLU A 136 -3.16 1.33 7.57
CA GLU A 136 -2.68 0.82 6.28
C GLU A 136 -3.60 -0.26 5.71
N ALA A 137 -4.01 -1.22 6.53
CA ALA A 137 -4.91 -2.29 6.11
C ALA A 137 -6.30 -1.75 5.72
N LEU A 138 -6.89 -0.89 6.55
CA LEU A 138 -8.20 -0.28 6.27
C LEU A 138 -8.17 0.60 5.02
N ALA A 139 -7.12 1.42 4.87
CA ALA A 139 -6.94 2.25 3.67
C ALA A 139 -6.69 1.40 2.42
N SER A 140 -6.05 0.24 2.55
CA SER A 140 -5.85 -0.69 1.43
C SER A 140 -7.16 -1.27 0.92
N PHE A 141 -8.09 -1.63 1.81
CA PHE A 141 -9.44 -2.03 1.39
C PHE A 141 -10.17 -0.90 0.66
N ALA A 142 -10.09 0.32 1.18
CA ALA A 142 -10.74 1.47 0.55
C ALA A 142 -10.14 1.82 -0.84
N ILE A 143 -8.83 1.61 -1.03
CA ILE A 143 -8.20 1.76 -2.35
C ILE A 143 -8.69 0.68 -3.31
N GLU A 144 -8.72 -0.57 -2.90
CA GLU A 144 -9.16 -1.69 -3.75
C GLU A 144 -10.66 -1.65 -4.09
N ASP A 145 -11.46 -1.00 -3.26
CA ASP A 145 -12.87 -0.73 -3.55
C ASP A 145 -13.05 0.32 -4.65
N ARG A 146 -12.10 1.25 -4.77
CA ARG A 146 -12.21 2.41 -5.69
C ARG A 146 -11.40 2.26 -6.97
N PHE A 147 -10.27 1.56 -6.93
CA PHE A 147 -9.31 1.48 -8.03
C PHE A 147 -9.07 0.04 -8.48
N THR A 148 -8.84 -0.16 -9.77
CA THR A 148 -8.50 -1.47 -10.32
C THR A 148 -7.09 -1.92 -9.93
N LYS A 149 -6.82 -3.21 -10.01
CA LYS A 149 -5.49 -3.79 -9.78
C LYS A 149 -4.41 -3.15 -10.66
N ASP A 150 -4.73 -2.89 -11.92
CA ASP A 150 -3.79 -2.27 -12.85
C ASP A 150 -3.47 -0.83 -12.44
N GLN A 151 -4.47 -0.05 -12.01
CA GLN A 151 -4.26 1.31 -11.48
C GLN A 151 -3.42 1.31 -10.21
N ILE A 152 -3.62 0.34 -9.33
CA ILE A 152 -2.84 0.19 -8.09
C ILE A 152 -1.40 -0.19 -8.42
N LEU A 153 -1.18 -1.15 -9.32
CA LEU A 153 0.15 -1.58 -9.76
C LEU A 153 0.89 -0.46 -10.49
N GLU A 154 0.19 0.30 -11.32
CA GLU A 154 0.70 1.48 -12.00
C GLU A 154 1.18 2.53 -10.99
N ALA A 155 0.33 2.91 -10.03
CA ALA A 155 0.68 3.88 -9.00
C ALA A 155 1.84 3.39 -8.13
N TYR A 156 1.85 2.12 -7.76
CA TYR A 156 2.92 1.51 -6.98
C TYR A 156 4.26 1.56 -7.75
N SER A 157 4.26 1.18 -9.01
CA SER A 157 5.45 1.19 -9.87
C SER A 157 6.06 2.59 -10.03
N ASN A 158 5.22 3.61 -10.03
CA ASN A 158 5.64 5.02 -10.14
C ASN A 158 6.07 5.64 -8.80
N LEU A 159 5.69 5.04 -7.66
CA LEU A 159 5.90 5.64 -6.34
C LEU A 159 7.00 4.96 -5.52
N VAL A 160 7.16 3.64 -5.68
CA VAL A 160 8.01 2.84 -4.80
C VAL A 160 9.48 3.19 -4.94
N TYR A 161 10.21 3.10 -3.83
CA TYR A 161 11.64 3.29 -3.81
C TYR A 161 12.38 2.01 -4.18
N PHE A 162 13.13 2.03 -5.27
CA PHE A 162 13.93 0.90 -5.77
C PHE A 162 15.39 0.89 -5.28
N GLY A 163 15.76 1.81 -4.41
CA GLY A 163 17.15 1.94 -3.95
C GLY A 163 17.95 2.93 -4.78
N ARG A 164 19.17 3.25 -4.34
CA ARG A 164 20.11 4.16 -5.02
C ARG A 164 19.49 5.50 -5.45
N TYR A 165 18.61 6.06 -4.60
CA TYR A 165 17.87 7.32 -4.86
C TYR A 165 16.87 7.24 -6.03
N ALA A 166 16.57 6.04 -6.56
CA ALA A 166 15.56 5.84 -7.58
C ALA A 166 14.17 5.62 -6.96
N TYR A 167 13.25 6.50 -7.28
CA TYR A 167 11.82 6.41 -6.94
C TYR A 167 11.02 6.28 -8.24
N GLY A 168 10.22 5.23 -8.30
CA GLY A 168 9.46 4.94 -9.51
C GLY A 168 10.32 4.43 -10.67
N ILE A 169 9.64 4.17 -11.77
CA ILE A 169 10.17 3.58 -13.01
C ILE A 169 10.63 4.67 -13.98
#